data_4db858450c45bd6645f3913538ea052b
#
_entry.id   4db858450c45bd6645f3913538ea052b
#
_cell.length_a   1.000
_cell.length_b   1.000
_cell.length_c   1.000
_cell.angle_alpha   90.00
_cell.angle_beta   90.00
_cell.angle_gamma   90.00
#
_symmetry.space_group_name_H-M   'P 1'
#
loop_
_entity.id
_entity.type
_entity.pdbx_description
1 polymer ?
#
loop_
_entity_poly.entity_id
_entity_poly.type
_entity_poly.pdbx_seq_one_letter_code
_entity_poly.pdbx_strand_id
1 'polypeptide(L)'
;APVSLAEIKVMVGLTIFIMLGALAIFALLLRLRQWPNREMAFNVWINLPTFDPTAGGDVVKRLKRDARINIILGFALLFVVPIIAIFAARHMGMSILGSHHTMVWGIALWMFLPLSLFMRGLAMGRIADMITNRRARLVAAVAADAPRTAY
;
A
#
# COMPACT_ATOMS: atom_id res chain seq x y z
N ALA A 1 -2.90 -0.08 36.76
CA ALA A 1 -1.98 1.04 36.86
C ALA A 1 -2.09 1.87 35.57
N PRO A 2 -1.97 3.20 35.64
CA PRO A 2 -1.95 4.04 34.44
C PRO A 2 -0.72 3.73 33.59
N VAL A 3 -0.87 3.82 32.28
CA VAL A 3 0.20 3.57 31.32
C VAL A 3 1.29 4.65 31.44
N SER A 4 2.54 4.25 31.57
CA SER A 4 3.66 5.19 31.66
C SER A 4 4.05 5.73 30.27
N LEU A 5 4.65 6.95 30.24
CA LEU A 5 5.15 7.54 29.01
C LEU A 5 6.29 6.69 28.37
N ALA A 6 7.07 6.01 29.20
CA ALA A 6 8.13 5.12 28.73
C ALA A 6 7.55 3.91 27.99
N GLU A 7 6.51 3.29 28.52
CA GLU A 7 5.81 2.18 27.86
C GLU A 7 5.20 2.59 26.53
N ILE A 8 4.57 3.77 26.46
CA ILE A 8 4.02 4.31 25.21
C ILE A 8 5.13 4.46 24.16
N LYS A 9 6.26 5.06 24.51
CA LYS A 9 7.39 5.26 23.59
C LYS A 9 7.94 3.93 23.06
N VAL A 10 8.09 2.94 23.94
CA VAL A 10 8.58 1.61 23.57
C VAL A 10 7.61 0.92 22.62
N MET A 11 6.31 0.92 22.96
CA MET A 11 5.29 0.28 22.13
C MET A 11 5.15 0.93 20.75
N VAL A 12 5.14 2.26 20.68
CA VAL A 12 5.08 2.99 19.41
C VAL A 12 6.34 2.73 18.59
N GLY A 13 7.52 2.81 19.19
CA GLY A 13 8.79 2.54 18.52
C GLY A 13 8.88 1.12 17.96
N LEU A 14 8.50 0.12 18.75
CA LEU A 14 8.47 -1.28 18.33
C LEU A 14 7.48 -1.49 17.18
N THR A 15 6.29 -0.90 17.27
CA THR A 15 5.25 -1.05 16.24
C THR A 15 5.70 -0.39 14.92
N ILE A 16 6.33 0.79 14.96
CA ILE A 16 6.92 1.43 13.78
C ILE A 16 8.00 0.54 13.17
N PHE A 17 8.89 -0.01 14.00
CA PHE A 17 9.95 -0.90 13.53
C PHE A 17 9.39 -2.14 12.82
N ILE A 18 8.39 -2.78 13.41
CA ILE A 18 7.69 -3.94 12.82
C ILE A 18 7.00 -3.54 11.51
N MET A 19 6.32 -2.40 11.47
CA MET A 19 5.66 -1.89 10.26
C MET A 19 6.66 -1.67 9.13
N LEU A 20 7.77 -1.00 9.39
CA LEU A 20 8.82 -0.75 8.40
C LEU A 20 9.47 -2.05 7.92
N GLY A 21 9.73 -2.99 8.82
CA GLY A 21 10.24 -4.32 8.50
C GLY A 21 9.28 -5.10 7.59
N ALA A 22 8.01 -5.15 7.95
CA ALA A 22 6.99 -5.80 7.14
C ALA A 22 6.87 -5.17 5.74
N LEU A 23 6.89 -3.83 5.65
CA LEU A 23 6.84 -3.12 4.38
C LEU A 23 8.08 -3.38 3.52
N ALA A 24 9.26 -3.40 4.13
CA ALA A 24 10.52 -3.71 3.45
C ALA A 24 10.53 -5.14 2.91
N ILE A 25 10.13 -6.13 3.72
CA ILE A 25 10.00 -7.52 3.30
C ILE A 25 8.99 -7.64 2.16
N PHE A 26 7.83 -7.01 2.27
CA PHE A 26 6.82 -7.02 1.22
C PHE A 26 7.35 -6.43 -0.09
N ALA A 27 7.99 -5.26 -0.05
CA ALA A 27 8.59 -4.62 -1.23
C ALA A 27 9.69 -5.49 -1.86
N LEU A 28 10.50 -6.15 -1.03
CA LEU A 28 11.54 -7.07 -1.47
C LEU A 28 10.92 -8.30 -2.17
N LEU A 29 9.89 -8.90 -1.59
CA LEU A 29 9.18 -10.03 -2.18
C LEU A 29 8.53 -9.68 -3.52
N LEU A 30 7.95 -8.47 -3.65
CA LEU A 30 7.42 -7.99 -4.92
C LEU A 30 8.50 -7.90 -6.01
N ARG A 31 9.73 -7.54 -5.63
CA ARG A 31 10.86 -7.45 -6.56
C ARG A 31 11.46 -8.81 -6.90
N LEU A 32 11.76 -9.63 -5.88
CA LEU A 32 12.49 -10.90 -6.05
C LEU A 32 11.63 -11.99 -6.66
N ARG A 33 10.38 -12.15 -6.19
CA ARG A 33 9.48 -13.20 -6.69
C ARG A 33 8.77 -12.84 -7.98
N GLN A 34 9.09 -11.67 -8.56
CA GLN A 34 8.50 -11.20 -9.82
C GLN A 34 6.95 -11.30 -9.80
N TRP A 35 6.37 -11.09 -8.63
CA TRP A 35 4.92 -11.09 -8.47
C TRP A 35 4.26 -9.91 -9.24
N PRO A 36 3.11 -10.12 -9.86
CA PRO A 36 2.42 -11.37 -10.13
C PRO A 36 3.17 -12.23 -11.17
N ASN A 37 3.02 -13.56 -11.08
CA ASN A 37 3.85 -14.52 -11.83
C ASN A 37 3.84 -14.26 -13.34
N ARG A 38 4.99 -14.36 -14.01
CA ARG A 38 5.15 -14.07 -15.45
C ARG A 38 4.39 -15.03 -16.35
N GLU A 39 4.15 -16.24 -15.88
CA GLU A 39 3.60 -17.35 -16.69
C GLU A 39 2.07 -17.39 -16.70
N MET A 40 1.40 -16.85 -15.69
CA MET A 40 -0.06 -16.80 -15.64
C MET A 40 -0.58 -15.41 -16.03
N ALA A 41 -1.62 -15.37 -16.84
CA ALA A 41 -2.34 -14.14 -17.12
C ALA A 41 -2.89 -13.54 -15.81
N PHE A 42 -2.43 -12.34 -15.44
CA PHE A 42 -2.93 -11.66 -14.26
C PHE A 42 -4.39 -11.24 -14.48
N ASN A 43 -5.29 -11.87 -13.75
CA ASN A 43 -6.71 -11.53 -13.81
C ASN A 43 -7.01 -10.39 -12.82
N VAL A 44 -7.24 -9.19 -13.35
CA VAL A 44 -7.53 -7.99 -12.56
C VAL A 44 -8.80 -8.13 -11.73
N TRP A 45 -9.83 -8.82 -12.25
CA TRP A 45 -11.11 -9.04 -11.57
C TRP A 45 -10.98 -9.86 -10.31
N ILE A 46 -10.16 -10.90 -10.35
CA ILE A 46 -9.97 -11.81 -9.22
C ILE A 46 -9.00 -11.20 -8.18
N ASN A 47 -7.92 -10.58 -8.66
CA ASN A 47 -6.82 -10.14 -7.79
C ASN A 47 -6.96 -8.70 -7.28
N LEU A 48 -7.82 -7.89 -7.88
CA LEU A 48 -8.10 -6.51 -7.47
C LEU A 48 -9.62 -6.27 -7.45
N PRO A 49 -10.36 -6.87 -6.50
CA PRO A 49 -11.84 -6.84 -6.50
C PRO A 49 -12.43 -5.43 -6.35
N THR A 50 -11.66 -4.50 -5.81
CA THR A 50 -12.08 -3.08 -5.64
C THR A 50 -11.73 -2.20 -6.85
N PHE A 51 -11.06 -2.77 -7.86
CA PHE A 51 -10.68 -2.06 -9.07
C PHE A 51 -11.61 -2.49 -10.21
N ASP A 52 -12.38 -1.53 -10.76
CA ASP A 52 -13.25 -1.77 -11.92
C ASP A 52 -12.47 -1.55 -13.23
N PRO A 53 -12.10 -2.60 -13.95
CA PRO A 53 -11.40 -2.47 -15.23
C PRO A 53 -12.29 -1.98 -16.37
N THR A 54 -13.61 -2.01 -16.22
CA THR A 54 -14.56 -1.56 -17.26
C THR A 54 -14.84 -0.06 -17.24
N ALA A 55 -14.58 0.60 -16.10
CA ALA A 55 -14.65 2.06 -16.02
C ALA A 55 -13.65 2.69 -16.99
N GLY A 56 -14.10 3.47 -17.96
CA GLY A 56 -13.34 3.98 -19.11
C GLY A 56 -11.96 4.58 -18.81
N GLY A 57 -11.10 4.62 -19.83
CA GLY A 57 -9.76 5.17 -19.77
C GLY A 57 -8.64 4.12 -19.70
N ASP A 58 -7.36 4.57 -19.71
CA ASP A 58 -6.21 3.68 -19.63
C ASP A 58 -6.05 3.06 -18.24
N VAL A 59 -6.14 1.74 -18.18
CA VAL A 59 -5.99 0.93 -16.95
C VAL A 59 -4.69 1.24 -16.21
N VAL A 60 -3.57 1.42 -16.91
CA VAL A 60 -2.27 1.74 -16.32
C VAL A 60 -2.30 3.09 -15.61
N LYS A 61 -2.89 4.10 -16.26
CA LYS A 61 -3.00 5.45 -15.68
C LYS A 61 -3.85 5.45 -14.41
N ARG A 62 -4.95 4.69 -14.42
CA ARG A 62 -5.82 4.53 -13.24
C ARG A 62 -5.11 3.81 -12.10
N LEU A 63 -4.46 2.68 -12.37
CA LEU A 63 -3.68 1.95 -11.37
C LEU A 63 -2.58 2.80 -10.75
N LYS A 64 -1.85 3.58 -11.54
CA LYS A 64 -0.81 4.50 -11.04
C LYS A 64 -1.40 5.61 -10.17
N ARG A 65 -2.57 6.14 -10.55
CA ARG A 65 -3.27 7.14 -9.74
C ARG A 65 -3.71 6.54 -8.40
N ASP A 66 -4.33 5.39 -8.42
CA ASP A 66 -4.86 4.73 -7.23
C ASP A 66 -3.73 4.25 -6.31
N ALA A 67 -2.61 3.78 -6.87
CA ALA A 67 -1.40 3.48 -6.12
C ALA A 67 -0.89 4.72 -5.37
N ARG A 68 -0.81 5.87 -6.04
CA ARG A 68 -0.38 7.14 -5.43
C ARG A 68 -1.34 7.60 -4.33
N ILE A 69 -2.65 7.53 -4.57
CA ILE A 69 -3.66 7.89 -3.57
C ILE A 69 -3.52 7.02 -2.32
N ASN A 70 -3.35 5.71 -2.46
CA ASN A 70 -3.17 4.82 -1.31
C ASN A 70 -1.90 5.17 -0.51
N ILE A 71 -0.80 5.51 -1.17
CA ILE A 71 0.44 5.92 -0.50
C ILE A 71 0.26 7.25 0.24
N ILE A 72 -0.33 8.26 -0.42
CA ILE A 72 -0.58 9.56 0.20
C ILE A 72 -1.54 9.43 1.40
N LEU A 73 -2.61 8.67 1.25
CA LEU A 73 -3.57 8.42 2.32
C LEU A 73 -2.93 7.65 3.49
N GLY A 74 -2.07 6.68 3.21
CA GLY A 74 -1.27 5.99 4.23
C GLY A 74 -0.42 6.95 5.04
N PHE A 75 0.29 7.87 4.38
CA PHE A 75 1.04 8.93 5.06
C PHE A 75 0.15 9.86 5.87
N ALA A 76 -0.97 10.30 5.31
CA ALA A 76 -1.90 11.18 6.01
C ALA A 76 -2.44 10.54 7.30
N LEU A 77 -2.79 9.25 7.28
CA LEU A 77 -3.33 8.54 8.44
C LEU A 77 -2.32 8.38 9.58
N LEU A 78 -1.01 8.36 9.31
CA LEU A 78 0.01 8.36 10.36
C LEU A 78 -0.11 9.57 11.29
N PHE A 79 -0.59 10.71 10.78
CA PHE A 79 -0.73 11.95 11.54
C PHE A 79 -2.18 12.22 11.95
N VAL A 80 -3.13 11.97 11.05
CA VAL A 80 -4.55 12.27 11.29
C VAL A 80 -5.13 11.43 12.42
N VAL A 81 -4.80 10.14 12.48
CA VAL A 81 -5.34 9.25 13.53
C VAL A 81 -4.91 9.67 14.94
N PRO A 82 -3.62 9.96 15.23
CA PRO A 82 -3.22 10.48 16.54
C PRO A 82 -3.86 11.82 16.89
N ILE A 83 -4.01 12.72 15.91
CA ILE A 83 -4.67 14.03 16.13
C ILE A 83 -6.13 13.82 16.56
N ILE A 84 -6.86 12.94 15.86
CA ILE A 84 -8.24 12.59 16.23
C ILE A 84 -8.30 11.96 17.62
N ALA A 85 -7.36 11.06 17.93
CA ALA A 85 -7.29 10.41 19.24
C ALA A 85 -7.04 11.41 20.37
N ILE A 86 -6.15 12.41 20.18
CA ILE A 86 -5.90 13.48 21.15
C ILE A 86 -7.15 14.35 21.30
N PHE A 87 -7.81 14.68 20.21
CA PHE A 87 -9.05 15.48 20.25
C PHE A 87 -10.16 14.74 21.02
N ALA A 88 -10.37 13.45 20.74
CA ALA A 88 -11.35 12.62 21.42
C ALA A 88 -11.04 12.49 22.92
N ALA A 89 -9.76 12.32 23.30
CA ALA A 89 -9.34 12.29 24.69
C ALA A 89 -9.67 13.58 25.44
N ARG A 90 -9.44 14.74 24.80
CA ARG A 90 -9.67 16.05 25.44
C ARG A 90 -11.13 16.46 25.57
N HIS A 91 -11.95 16.15 24.56
CA HIS A 91 -13.32 16.67 24.46
C HIS A 91 -14.39 15.66 24.86
N MET A 92 -14.11 14.36 24.70
CA MET A 92 -15.07 13.29 24.97
C MET A 92 -14.71 12.45 26.19
N GLY A 93 -13.62 12.75 26.89
CA GLY A 93 -13.13 11.95 28.01
C GLY A 93 -12.71 10.53 27.61
N MET A 94 -12.58 10.26 26.32
CA MET A 94 -12.17 8.97 25.78
C MET A 94 -10.65 8.91 25.72
N SER A 95 -10.03 8.02 26.50
CA SER A 95 -8.58 7.85 26.50
C SER A 95 -8.19 6.46 26.02
N ILE A 96 -7.50 6.39 24.88
CA ILE A 96 -6.89 5.15 24.36
C ILE A 96 -5.75 4.70 25.30
N LEU A 97 -5.18 5.62 26.06
CA LEU A 97 -4.05 5.38 26.97
C LEU A 97 -4.52 5.07 28.41
N GLY A 98 -5.82 4.94 28.64
CA GLY A 98 -6.38 4.68 29.97
C GLY A 98 -6.09 3.28 30.53
N SER A 99 -5.83 2.32 29.68
CA SER A 99 -5.42 0.96 30.05
C SER A 99 -4.41 0.38 29.04
N HIS A 100 -3.58 -0.54 29.49
CA HIS A 100 -2.62 -1.24 28.65
C HIS A 100 -3.29 -1.96 27.47
N HIS A 101 -4.43 -2.59 27.70
CA HIS A 101 -5.19 -3.29 26.68
C HIS A 101 -5.68 -2.35 25.57
N THR A 102 -6.32 -1.25 25.97
CA THR A 102 -6.81 -0.24 25.01
C THR A 102 -5.66 0.42 24.23
N MET A 103 -4.54 0.68 24.89
CA MET A 103 -3.34 1.23 24.26
C MET A 103 -2.78 0.30 23.18
N VAL A 104 -2.63 -1.01 23.49
CA VAL A 104 -2.11 -1.99 22.52
C VAL A 104 -2.99 -2.04 21.27
N TRP A 105 -4.30 -2.17 21.45
CA TRP A 105 -5.23 -2.19 20.33
C TRP A 105 -5.26 -0.88 19.55
N GLY A 106 -5.23 0.25 20.25
CA GLY A 106 -5.19 1.58 19.61
C GLY A 106 -3.95 1.78 18.74
N ILE A 107 -2.77 1.43 19.25
CA ILE A 107 -1.50 1.52 18.51
C ILE A 107 -1.47 0.53 17.34
N ALA A 108 -1.92 -0.71 17.56
CA ALA A 108 -1.97 -1.73 16.52
C ALA A 108 -2.88 -1.29 15.36
N LEU A 109 -4.10 -0.82 15.66
CA LEU A 109 -5.03 -0.35 14.65
C LEU A 109 -4.51 0.88 13.91
N TRP A 110 -3.91 1.83 14.64
CA TRP A 110 -3.29 3.02 14.04
C TRP A 110 -2.22 2.67 13.02
N MET A 111 -1.36 1.69 13.29
CA MET A 111 -0.30 1.28 12.36
C MET A 111 -0.78 0.36 11.25
N PHE A 112 -1.80 -0.47 11.52
CA PHE A 112 -2.35 -1.40 10.54
C PHE A 112 -2.95 -0.68 9.32
N LEU A 113 -3.67 0.42 9.53
CA LEU A 113 -4.32 1.16 8.45
C LEU A 113 -3.30 1.74 7.45
N PRO A 114 -2.29 2.54 7.86
CA PRO A 114 -1.25 3.00 6.95
C PRO A 114 -0.48 1.87 6.26
N LEU A 115 -0.11 0.82 7.01
CA LEU A 115 0.61 -0.33 6.46
C LEU A 115 -0.17 -1.00 5.32
N SER A 116 -1.46 -1.25 5.52
CA SER A 116 -2.33 -1.86 4.52
C SER A 116 -2.42 -1.01 3.25
N LEU A 117 -2.52 0.32 3.40
CA LEU A 117 -2.55 1.25 2.28
C LEU A 117 -1.22 1.31 1.54
N PHE A 118 -0.09 1.32 2.23
CA PHE A 118 1.23 1.26 1.60
C PHE A 118 1.42 -0.03 0.81
N MET A 119 1.10 -1.19 1.38
CA MET A 119 1.20 -2.46 0.67
C MET A 119 0.31 -2.48 -0.56
N ARG A 120 -0.92 -1.98 -0.46
CA ARG A 120 -1.85 -1.88 -1.59
C ARG A 120 -1.32 -0.93 -2.67
N GLY A 121 -0.80 0.23 -2.30
CA GLY A 121 -0.20 1.19 -3.21
C GLY A 121 1.00 0.60 -3.98
N LEU A 122 1.91 -0.07 -3.27
CA LEU A 122 3.06 -0.74 -3.87
C LEU A 122 2.64 -1.86 -4.83
N ALA A 123 1.65 -2.68 -4.45
CA ALA A 123 1.15 -3.77 -5.29
C ALA A 123 0.52 -3.23 -6.59
N MET A 124 -0.36 -2.21 -6.50
CA MET A 124 -0.97 -1.57 -7.66
C MET A 124 0.07 -0.92 -8.58
N GLY A 125 1.05 -0.22 -8.02
CA GLY A 125 2.16 0.36 -8.78
C GLY A 125 2.93 -0.71 -9.55
N ARG A 126 3.25 -1.83 -8.90
CA ARG A 126 3.95 -2.95 -9.53
C ARG A 126 3.16 -3.56 -10.70
N ILE A 127 1.86 -3.74 -10.55
CA ILE A 127 0.99 -4.24 -11.61
C ILE A 127 0.97 -3.28 -12.80
N ALA A 128 0.84 -1.97 -12.55
CA ALA A 128 0.86 -0.95 -13.58
C ALA A 128 2.17 -0.97 -14.39
N ASP A 129 3.32 -1.11 -13.71
CA ASP A 129 4.62 -1.19 -14.37
C ASP A 129 4.78 -2.46 -15.20
N MET A 130 4.26 -3.59 -14.73
CA MET A 130 4.26 -4.83 -15.50
C MET A 130 3.44 -4.74 -16.79
N ILE A 131 2.24 -4.16 -16.72
CA ILE A 131 1.38 -3.96 -17.90
C ILE A 131 2.10 -3.04 -18.89
N THR A 132 2.70 -1.96 -18.42
CA THR A 132 3.47 -1.02 -19.25
C THR A 132 4.63 -1.72 -19.95
N ASN A 133 5.43 -2.49 -19.23
CA ASN A 133 6.57 -3.22 -19.77
C ASN A 133 6.13 -4.29 -20.79
N ARG A 134 5.01 -4.96 -20.56
CA ARG A 134 4.47 -5.94 -21.49
C ARG A 134 3.99 -5.28 -22.79
N ARG A 135 3.28 -4.15 -22.69
CA ARG A 135 2.88 -3.34 -23.87
C ARG A 135 4.09 -2.90 -24.69
N ALA A 136 5.13 -2.38 -24.03
CA ALA A 136 6.35 -1.94 -24.72
C ALA A 136 7.03 -3.08 -25.46
N ARG A 137 7.12 -4.28 -24.88
CA ARG A 137 7.68 -5.47 -25.52
C ARG A 137 6.89 -5.92 -26.74
N LEU A 138 5.55 -5.88 -26.67
CA LEU A 138 4.69 -6.24 -27.80
C LEU A 138 4.88 -5.26 -28.97
N VAL A 139 4.93 -3.95 -28.69
CA VAL A 139 5.19 -2.93 -29.71
C VAL A 139 6.56 -3.14 -30.34
N ALA A 140 7.59 -3.40 -29.56
CA ALA A 140 8.94 -3.67 -30.06
C ALA A 140 8.98 -4.96 -30.93
N ALA A 141 8.28 -6.01 -30.55
CA ALA A 141 8.20 -7.25 -31.33
C ALA A 141 7.51 -7.03 -32.68
N VAL A 142 6.38 -6.30 -32.70
CA VAL A 142 5.67 -5.95 -33.95
C VAL A 142 6.55 -5.08 -34.86
N ALA A 143 7.28 -4.13 -34.30
CA ALA A 143 8.18 -3.28 -35.05
C ALA A 143 9.37 -4.06 -35.65
N ALA A 144 9.85 -5.11 -34.95
CA ALA A 144 10.94 -5.97 -35.47
C ALA A 144 10.47 -6.93 -36.58
N ASP A 145 9.17 -7.30 -36.55
CA ASP A 145 8.55 -8.24 -37.51
C ASP A 145 8.00 -7.50 -38.76
N ALA A 146 7.95 -6.16 -38.73
CA ALA A 146 7.52 -5.36 -39.87
C ALA A 146 8.49 -5.58 -41.05
N PRO A 147 7.99 -5.96 -42.28
CA PRO A 147 8.84 -6.18 -43.42
C PRO A 147 9.65 -4.91 -43.71
N ARG A 148 10.99 -5.04 -43.75
CA ARG A 148 11.87 -3.98 -44.27
C ARG A 148 11.52 -3.81 -45.73
N THR A 149 10.59 -2.92 -46.05
CA THR A 149 10.41 -2.45 -47.42
C THR A 149 11.69 -1.73 -47.81
N ALA A 150 12.61 -2.49 -48.48
CA ALA A 150 13.76 -1.92 -49.11
C ALA A 150 13.26 -1.01 -50.24
N TYR A 151 13.58 0.27 -50.13
CA TYR A 151 13.60 1.18 -51.28
C TYR A 151 14.93 1.02 -51.99
#